data_597b988db5568fadd2af5716117763f3
#
_entry.id   597b988db5568fadd2af5716117763f3
#
_cell.length_a   1.000
_cell.length_b   1.000
_cell.length_c   1.000
_cell.angle_alpha   90.00
_cell.angle_beta   90.00
_cell.angle_gamma   90.00
#
_symmetry.space_group_name_H-M   'P 1'
#
loop_
_entity.id
_entity.type
_entity.pdbx_description
1 polymer ?
#
loop_
_entity_poly.entity_id
_entity_poly.type
_entity_poly.pdbx_seq_one_letter_code
_entity_poly.pdbx_strand_id
1 'polypeptide(L)'
;MKITSGLVALSLLVAAPAWSQNRTTPSDTQIRAILADRIDTRKQSVGMVVGVIDAKGRRIVSYGALNQGDPRPLDGDTEYEIGSITKVFTSLLLADMVERGEVSLGDPVSKYLPPSVKMPSRNGKEITLLDLSTHVSGLPVEQESFKPADPANPFADYTVDRMYAFLSGYTLPRDPGEKFEYSNLGGGLLGHVLARRAGTDYETLVRRRITSRLGMKDTAVTLTPAMAKRLAVGHDAGLKPVKNWDIPTLAGAGALRSTANDLLTFLAAELGFKATALKDAMAEQTVVRRANIMPSGPGAPELDIALGWIVRKDAGGTVIWHNGGTGGYRTFAGFNPATRTGVVVLSNTNPDAGAAAGDDIGFHILTGSKLSEPPQAHHEIVLDQAAKEALTGRYQLRPDSILAVTLEDGKLFGQATGQEKFPLIAESPNRLYLKAADAEITFTLGPGGRASSLVVHQNGRDVPAPRMP
;
A
#
# COMPACT_ATOMS: atom_id res chain seq x y z
N MET A 1 23.19 -69.41 -2.40
CA MET A 1 22.00 -68.92 -3.09
C MET A 1 21.69 -67.53 -2.46
N LYS A 2 22.16 -66.42 -3.05
CA LYS A 2 21.94 -65.06 -2.53
C LYS A 2 20.80 -64.47 -3.30
N ILE A 3 19.71 -64.08 -2.59
CA ILE A 3 18.54 -63.43 -3.14
C ILE A 3 18.77 -61.90 -2.95
N THR A 4 18.93 -61.20 -4.03
CA THR A 4 19.02 -59.73 -4.08
C THR A 4 17.63 -59.17 -4.30
N SER A 5 17.10 -58.47 -3.28
CA SER A 5 15.80 -57.76 -3.36
C SER A 5 16.09 -56.36 -3.98
N GLY A 6 15.57 -56.17 -5.16
CA GLY A 6 15.57 -54.80 -5.82
C GLY A 6 14.40 -53.96 -5.32
N LEU A 7 14.71 -52.79 -4.73
CA LEU A 7 13.71 -51.74 -4.46
C LEU A 7 13.44 -50.98 -5.76
N VAL A 8 12.19 -51.05 -6.21
CA VAL A 8 11.66 -50.16 -7.28
C VAL A 8 11.15 -48.89 -6.59
N ALA A 9 11.84 -47.77 -6.79
CA ALA A 9 11.37 -46.46 -6.37
C ALA A 9 10.31 -45.96 -7.36
N LEU A 10 9.08 -45.88 -6.94
CA LEU A 10 7.97 -45.30 -7.68
C LEU A 10 8.00 -43.77 -7.49
N SER A 11 8.48 -43.04 -8.47
CA SER A 11 8.43 -41.57 -8.48
C SER A 11 7.00 -41.12 -8.82
N LEU A 12 6.28 -40.64 -7.82
CA LEU A 12 5.02 -39.93 -7.98
C LEU A 12 5.30 -38.55 -8.58
N LEU A 13 5.10 -38.40 -9.87
CA LEU A 13 4.99 -37.10 -10.54
C LEU A 13 3.67 -36.46 -10.06
N VAL A 14 3.75 -35.52 -9.13
CA VAL A 14 2.64 -34.65 -8.78
C VAL A 14 2.45 -33.69 -9.96
N ALA A 15 1.44 -33.94 -10.80
CA ALA A 15 1.01 -33.02 -11.82
C ALA A 15 0.49 -31.74 -11.17
N ALA A 16 1.18 -30.61 -11.34
CA ALA A 16 0.67 -29.30 -10.97
C ALA A 16 -0.62 -29.02 -11.76
N PRO A 17 -1.64 -28.39 -11.15
CA PRO A 17 -2.90 -28.15 -11.84
C PRO A 17 -2.71 -27.24 -13.04
N ALA A 18 -3.21 -27.64 -14.17
CA ALA A 18 -3.06 -27.00 -15.50
C ALA A 18 -3.87 -25.68 -15.68
N TRP A 19 -4.03 -24.87 -14.63
CA TRP A 19 -4.94 -23.71 -14.62
C TRP A 19 -4.27 -22.39 -15.02
N SER A 20 -2.98 -22.34 -15.36
CA SER A 20 -2.26 -21.06 -15.59
C SER A 20 -1.91 -20.73 -17.04
N GLN A 21 -2.31 -21.48 -18.06
CA GLN A 21 -1.64 -21.43 -19.36
C GLN A 21 -2.27 -20.60 -20.50
N ASN A 22 -3.36 -19.85 -20.34
CA ASN A 22 -3.85 -19.02 -21.46
C ASN A 22 -4.55 -17.71 -21.06
N ARG A 23 -4.05 -17.03 -20.04
CA ARG A 23 -4.59 -15.71 -19.76
C ARG A 23 -3.83 -14.65 -20.56
N THR A 24 -4.49 -14.04 -21.52
CA THR A 24 -3.96 -12.87 -22.23
C THR A 24 -4.17 -11.63 -21.37
N THR A 25 -3.10 -10.85 -21.14
CA THR A 25 -3.24 -9.52 -20.54
C THR A 25 -4.16 -8.64 -21.39
N PRO A 26 -4.98 -7.75 -20.79
CA PRO A 26 -5.84 -6.84 -21.54
C PRO A 26 -5.06 -6.08 -22.63
N SER A 27 -5.68 -5.85 -23.78
CA SER A 27 -5.12 -5.04 -24.86
C SER A 27 -4.99 -3.58 -24.47
N ASP A 28 -4.17 -2.82 -25.18
CA ASP A 28 -4.02 -1.36 -24.94
C ASP A 28 -5.36 -0.62 -25.07
N THR A 29 -6.22 -1.04 -26.01
CA THR A 29 -7.57 -0.49 -26.15
C THR A 29 -8.43 -0.75 -24.92
N GLN A 30 -8.37 -1.96 -24.33
CA GLN A 30 -9.10 -2.30 -23.12
C GLN A 30 -8.56 -1.52 -21.91
N ILE A 31 -7.23 -1.44 -21.75
CA ILE A 31 -6.63 -0.64 -20.68
C ILE A 31 -7.04 0.83 -20.83
N ARG A 32 -6.95 1.39 -22.06
CA ARG A 32 -7.33 2.77 -22.30
C ARG A 32 -8.81 3.04 -21.97
N ALA A 33 -9.70 2.10 -22.27
CA ALA A 33 -11.12 2.22 -21.91
C ALA A 33 -11.32 2.24 -20.38
N ILE A 34 -10.56 1.42 -19.62
CA ILE A 34 -10.56 1.47 -18.16
C ILE A 34 -10.11 2.84 -17.65
N LEU A 35 -9.00 3.37 -18.19
CA LEU A 35 -8.49 4.68 -17.77
C LEU A 35 -9.48 5.81 -18.09
N ALA A 36 -10.11 5.78 -19.26
CA ALA A 36 -11.14 6.74 -19.65
C ALA A 36 -12.35 6.69 -18.71
N ASP A 37 -12.82 5.50 -18.34
CA ASP A 37 -13.89 5.34 -17.33
C ASP A 37 -13.50 5.98 -15.99
N ARG A 38 -12.27 5.74 -15.51
CA ARG A 38 -11.76 6.30 -14.24
C ARG A 38 -11.68 7.83 -14.26
N ILE A 39 -11.28 8.41 -15.39
CA ILE A 39 -11.04 9.86 -15.52
C ILE A 39 -12.30 10.60 -15.95
N ASP A 40 -12.94 10.15 -17.05
CA ASP A 40 -14.04 10.90 -17.64
C ASP A 40 -15.36 10.65 -16.94
N THR A 41 -15.63 9.40 -16.53
CA THR A 41 -16.91 9.01 -15.91
C THR A 41 -16.86 9.15 -14.41
N ARG A 42 -15.89 8.50 -13.75
CA ARG A 42 -15.81 8.41 -12.28
C ARG A 42 -15.11 9.60 -11.62
N LYS A 43 -14.39 10.43 -12.39
CA LYS A 43 -13.61 11.58 -11.87
C LYS A 43 -12.64 11.19 -10.74
N GLN A 44 -12.01 10.02 -10.85
CA GLN A 44 -11.11 9.49 -9.82
C GLN A 44 -9.64 9.89 -10.03
N SER A 45 -9.31 10.47 -11.20
CA SER A 45 -7.97 10.99 -11.48
C SER A 45 -8.02 12.09 -12.52
N VAL A 46 -6.96 12.93 -12.55
CA VAL A 46 -6.72 13.88 -13.64
C VAL A 46 -5.93 13.22 -14.76
N GLY A 47 -5.02 12.31 -14.42
CA GLY A 47 -4.22 11.60 -15.40
C GLY A 47 -3.64 10.28 -14.85
N MET A 48 -3.59 9.27 -15.69
CA MET A 48 -3.07 7.95 -15.33
C MET A 48 -2.15 7.40 -16.42
N VAL A 49 -1.11 6.68 -15.99
CA VAL A 49 -0.21 5.90 -16.86
C VAL A 49 -0.18 4.47 -16.37
N VAL A 50 -0.42 3.53 -17.28
CA VAL A 50 -0.27 2.09 -17.06
C VAL A 50 0.89 1.58 -17.90
N GLY A 51 1.87 0.97 -17.25
CA GLY A 51 2.94 0.22 -17.89
C GLY A 51 2.73 -1.27 -17.72
N VAL A 52 2.91 -2.04 -18.77
CA VAL A 52 2.87 -3.50 -18.73
C VAL A 52 4.14 -4.06 -19.37
N ILE A 53 4.73 -5.08 -18.72
CA ILE A 53 5.84 -5.84 -19.28
C ILE A 53 5.52 -7.34 -19.22
N ASP A 54 5.78 -8.04 -20.32
CA ASP A 54 5.65 -9.48 -20.43
C ASP A 54 6.70 -10.02 -21.41
N ALA A 55 6.61 -11.29 -21.80
CA ALA A 55 7.51 -11.92 -22.76
C ALA A 55 7.49 -11.27 -24.16
N LYS A 56 6.46 -10.49 -24.49
CA LYS A 56 6.34 -9.78 -25.78
C LYS A 56 7.02 -8.40 -25.73
N GLY A 57 7.41 -7.92 -24.55
CA GLY A 57 8.05 -6.63 -24.35
C GLY A 57 7.25 -5.68 -23.47
N ARG A 58 7.56 -4.39 -23.59
CA ARG A 58 6.94 -3.31 -22.82
C ARG A 58 5.90 -2.58 -23.64
N ARG A 59 4.85 -2.10 -22.96
CA ARG A 59 3.87 -1.20 -23.52
C ARG A 59 3.39 -0.22 -22.48
N ILE A 60 3.09 0.99 -22.92
CA ILE A 60 2.61 2.09 -22.08
C ILE A 60 1.25 2.52 -22.62
N VAL A 61 0.28 2.64 -21.72
CA VAL A 61 -1.04 3.20 -22.01
C VAL A 61 -1.29 4.36 -21.04
N SER A 62 -1.54 5.54 -21.58
CA SER A 62 -1.84 6.72 -20.76
C SER A 62 -3.17 7.35 -21.17
N TYR A 63 -3.81 8.03 -20.21
CA TYR A 63 -5.04 8.78 -20.42
C TYR A 63 -5.13 9.95 -19.44
N GLY A 64 -5.77 11.06 -19.86
CA GLY A 64 -5.89 12.28 -19.07
C GLY A 64 -4.73 13.25 -19.29
N ALA A 65 -4.37 14.02 -18.26
CA ALA A 65 -3.43 15.13 -18.37
C ALA A 65 -2.44 15.18 -17.18
N LEU A 66 -1.30 15.87 -17.40
CA LEU A 66 -0.32 16.20 -16.35
C LEU A 66 -0.92 17.12 -15.28
N ASN A 67 -1.80 18.02 -15.70
CA ASN A 67 -2.63 18.89 -14.88
C ASN A 67 -3.88 19.25 -15.69
N GLN A 68 -4.93 19.68 -15.04
CA GLN A 68 -6.12 20.19 -15.76
C GLN A 68 -5.73 21.34 -16.70
N GLY A 69 -6.06 21.17 -17.99
CA GLY A 69 -5.74 22.16 -19.02
C GLY A 69 -4.27 22.17 -19.52
N ASP A 70 -3.40 21.29 -19.04
CA ASP A 70 -2.04 21.14 -19.56
C ASP A 70 -2.09 20.38 -20.91
N PRO A 71 -1.59 20.97 -22.01
CA PRO A 71 -1.64 20.34 -23.32
C PRO A 71 -0.58 19.26 -23.53
N ARG A 72 0.39 19.12 -22.62
CA ARG A 72 1.45 18.13 -22.73
C ARG A 72 0.89 16.72 -22.52
N PRO A 73 1.28 15.74 -23.35
CA PRO A 73 0.80 14.37 -23.19
C PRO A 73 1.40 13.71 -21.94
N LEU A 74 0.64 12.82 -21.34
CA LEU A 74 1.17 11.82 -20.42
C LEU A 74 1.83 10.70 -21.21
N ASP A 75 3.00 10.27 -20.75
CA ASP A 75 3.74 9.16 -21.36
C ASP A 75 4.47 8.30 -20.32
N GLY A 76 5.30 7.38 -20.78
CA GLY A 76 6.09 6.51 -19.92
C GLY A 76 7.22 7.21 -19.16
N ASP A 77 7.58 8.44 -19.54
CA ASP A 77 8.63 9.27 -18.93
C ASP A 77 8.07 10.37 -18.03
N THR A 78 6.75 10.45 -17.88
CA THR A 78 6.09 11.34 -16.93
C THR A 78 6.47 10.95 -15.52
N GLU A 79 6.89 11.93 -14.71
CA GLU A 79 7.34 11.73 -13.32
C GLU A 79 6.16 11.74 -12.34
N TYR A 80 6.28 10.89 -11.32
CA TYR A 80 5.32 10.78 -10.23
C TYR A 80 6.02 10.60 -8.88
N GLU A 81 5.45 11.09 -7.80
CA GLU A 81 5.81 10.61 -6.47
C GLU A 81 5.31 9.16 -6.34
N ILE A 82 6.21 8.20 -6.11
CA ILE A 82 5.82 6.79 -6.04
C ILE A 82 5.47 6.34 -4.63
N GLY A 83 5.57 7.23 -3.66
CA GLY A 83 5.19 6.97 -2.27
C GLY A 83 5.82 5.69 -1.74
N SER A 84 5.03 4.86 -1.10
CA SER A 84 5.51 3.66 -0.40
C SER A 84 6.13 2.57 -1.29
N ILE A 85 6.04 2.64 -2.62
CA ILE A 85 6.87 1.80 -3.50
C ILE A 85 8.37 2.02 -3.19
N THR A 86 8.74 3.18 -2.65
CA THR A 86 10.10 3.45 -2.12
C THR A 86 10.58 2.38 -1.15
N LYS A 87 9.70 1.79 -0.32
CA LYS A 87 10.07 0.74 0.64
C LYS A 87 10.61 -0.53 -0.02
N VAL A 88 10.18 -0.79 -1.25
CA VAL A 88 10.71 -1.87 -2.07
C VAL A 88 12.20 -1.64 -2.37
N PHE A 89 12.55 -0.41 -2.79
CA PHE A 89 13.96 -0.03 -3.02
C PHE A 89 14.77 -0.07 -1.73
N THR A 90 14.23 0.39 -0.62
CA THR A 90 14.88 0.34 0.70
C THR A 90 15.15 -1.09 1.13
N SER A 91 14.21 -1.99 0.92
CA SER A 91 14.36 -3.40 1.26
C SER A 91 15.28 -4.15 0.29
N LEU A 92 15.37 -3.71 -0.98
CA LEU A 92 16.38 -4.22 -1.90
C LEU A 92 17.79 -3.76 -1.49
N LEU A 93 17.96 -2.54 -0.98
CA LEU A 93 19.23 -2.12 -0.36
C LEU A 93 19.60 -3.03 0.81
N LEU A 94 18.63 -3.35 1.68
CA LEU A 94 18.86 -4.29 2.78
C LEU A 94 19.33 -5.64 2.25
N ALA A 95 18.67 -6.22 1.25
CA ALA A 95 19.04 -7.50 0.66
C ALA A 95 20.44 -7.45 -0.01
N ASP A 96 20.77 -6.40 -0.79
CA ASP A 96 22.12 -6.22 -1.40
C ASP A 96 23.21 -6.08 -0.32
N MET A 97 22.92 -5.37 0.77
CA MET A 97 23.89 -5.21 1.87
C MET A 97 24.05 -6.48 2.70
N VAL A 98 23.02 -7.32 2.81
CA VAL A 98 23.12 -8.65 3.43
C VAL A 98 23.95 -9.59 2.57
N GLU A 99 23.70 -9.64 1.27
CA GLU A 99 24.48 -10.43 0.31
C GLU A 99 25.99 -10.08 0.36
N ARG A 100 26.31 -8.80 0.56
CA ARG A 100 27.68 -8.30 0.69
C ARG A 100 28.29 -8.49 2.07
N GLY A 101 27.57 -9.02 3.05
CA GLY A 101 28.03 -9.16 4.43
C GLY A 101 28.22 -7.82 5.17
N GLU A 102 27.60 -6.75 4.68
CA GLU A 102 27.69 -5.41 5.31
C GLU A 102 26.78 -5.31 6.52
N VAL A 103 25.63 -6.03 6.50
CA VAL A 103 24.64 -6.15 7.58
C VAL A 103 24.07 -7.56 7.59
N SER A 104 23.30 -7.90 8.64
CA SER A 104 22.48 -9.12 8.71
C SER A 104 21.03 -8.77 8.96
N LEU A 105 20.07 -9.56 8.46
CA LEU A 105 18.65 -9.34 8.70
C LEU A 105 18.31 -9.28 10.18
N GLY A 106 18.95 -10.10 11.01
CA GLY A 106 18.76 -10.17 12.45
C GLY A 106 19.57 -9.14 13.25
N ASP A 107 20.35 -8.27 12.62
CA ASP A 107 21.07 -7.22 13.35
C ASP A 107 20.09 -6.28 14.06
N PRO A 108 20.34 -5.96 15.34
CA PRO A 108 19.54 -4.95 16.04
C PRO A 108 19.77 -3.56 15.42
N VAL A 109 18.71 -2.79 15.27
CA VAL A 109 18.77 -1.43 14.71
C VAL A 109 19.71 -0.53 15.53
N SER A 110 19.74 -0.73 16.85
CA SER A 110 20.64 -0.01 17.80
C SER A 110 22.11 -0.05 17.38
N LYS A 111 22.57 -1.13 16.74
CA LYS A 111 23.96 -1.30 16.24
C LYS A 111 24.37 -0.20 15.24
N TYR A 112 23.43 0.41 14.55
CA TYR A 112 23.65 1.36 13.46
C TYR A 112 23.31 2.81 13.79
N LEU A 113 22.87 3.06 15.02
CA LEU A 113 22.52 4.37 15.52
C LEU A 113 23.62 4.97 16.42
N PRO A 114 23.63 6.29 16.64
CA PRO A 114 24.52 6.89 17.63
C PRO A 114 24.27 6.29 19.02
N PRO A 115 25.29 6.10 19.87
CA PRO A 115 25.15 5.54 21.23
C PRO A 115 24.19 6.34 22.14
N SER A 116 23.93 7.60 21.82
CA SER A 116 22.99 8.46 22.55
C SER A 116 21.53 8.12 22.27
N VAL A 117 21.23 7.39 21.20
CA VAL A 117 19.86 7.01 20.82
C VAL A 117 19.49 5.69 21.47
N LYS A 118 18.49 5.72 22.36
CA LYS A 118 17.97 4.53 23.01
C LYS A 118 16.86 3.93 22.16
N MET A 119 17.18 2.84 21.42
CA MET A 119 16.14 2.12 20.70
C MET A 119 15.15 1.45 21.67
N PRO A 120 13.83 1.55 21.41
CA PRO A 120 12.86 0.83 22.21
C PRO A 120 13.04 -0.68 22.07
N SER A 121 12.91 -1.39 23.19
CA SER A 121 12.92 -2.84 23.28
C SER A 121 11.83 -3.31 24.23
N ARG A 122 11.45 -4.58 24.14
CA ARG A 122 10.45 -5.16 25.06
C ARG A 122 10.81 -6.60 25.38
N ASN A 123 10.67 -7.00 26.63
CA ASN A 123 10.98 -8.35 27.12
C ASN A 123 12.34 -8.88 26.66
N GLY A 124 13.37 -8.02 26.62
CA GLY A 124 14.72 -8.35 26.15
C GLY A 124 14.85 -8.50 24.63
N LYS A 125 13.81 -8.25 23.85
CA LYS A 125 13.83 -8.29 22.38
C LYS A 125 14.08 -6.89 21.82
N GLU A 126 15.09 -6.76 20.98
CA GLU A 126 15.39 -5.55 20.21
C GLU A 126 14.73 -5.61 18.83
N ILE A 127 14.44 -4.45 18.27
CA ILE A 127 13.96 -4.34 16.87
C ILE A 127 15.12 -4.64 15.93
N THR A 128 14.91 -5.55 14.98
CA THR A 128 15.89 -5.93 13.95
C THR A 128 15.64 -5.24 12.61
N LEU A 129 16.61 -5.29 11.71
CA LEU A 129 16.44 -4.80 10.33
C LEU A 129 15.33 -5.56 9.59
N LEU A 130 15.17 -6.85 9.88
CA LEU A 130 14.06 -7.67 9.35
C LEU A 130 12.70 -7.15 9.84
N ASP A 131 12.59 -6.83 11.12
CA ASP A 131 11.32 -6.36 11.71
C ASP A 131 10.88 -5.02 11.09
N LEU A 132 11.84 -4.13 10.76
CA LEU A 132 11.54 -2.89 10.05
C LEU A 132 11.04 -3.16 8.62
N SER A 133 11.73 -4.04 7.88
CA SER A 133 11.41 -4.35 6.48
C SER A 133 10.09 -5.12 6.32
N THR A 134 9.65 -5.82 7.37
CA THR A 134 8.43 -6.65 7.37
C THR A 134 7.29 -6.08 8.21
N HIS A 135 7.43 -4.84 8.69
CA HIS A 135 6.40 -4.15 9.46
C HIS A 135 5.93 -4.88 10.72
N VAL A 136 6.84 -5.51 11.42
CA VAL A 136 6.56 -6.20 12.70
C VAL A 136 7.35 -5.63 13.87
N SER A 137 7.90 -4.43 13.71
CA SER A 137 8.74 -3.78 14.72
C SER A 137 8.00 -3.30 15.97
N GLY A 138 6.69 -3.13 15.91
CA GLY A 138 5.91 -2.47 16.98
C GLY A 138 6.01 -0.94 16.96
N LEU A 139 6.72 -0.35 16.01
CA LEU A 139 6.71 1.09 15.79
C LEU A 139 5.39 1.52 15.14
N PRO A 140 4.85 2.70 15.45
CA PRO A 140 3.60 3.19 14.87
C PRO A 140 3.73 3.52 13.39
N VAL A 141 2.60 3.76 12.73
CA VAL A 141 2.59 4.22 11.32
C VAL A 141 3.46 5.47 11.19
N GLU A 142 3.23 6.45 12.07
CA GLU A 142 3.96 7.72 12.15
C GLU A 142 4.08 8.15 13.61
N GLN A 143 4.89 9.16 13.90
CA GLN A 143 4.94 9.75 15.21
C GLN A 143 3.67 10.60 15.45
N GLU A 144 2.69 10.07 16.17
CA GLU A 144 1.40 10.74 16.42
C GLU A 144 1.54 12.10 17.11
N SER A 145 2.56 12.27 17.96
CA SER A 145 2.83 13.54 18.66
C SER A 145 3.46 14.60 17.75
N PHE A 146 3.89 14.24 16.53
CA PHE A 146 4.45 15.19 15.60
C PHE A 146 3.34 16.00 14.93
N LYS A 147 3.44 17.32 15.03
CA LYS A 147 2.57 18.26 14.33
C LYS A 147 3.40 18.99 13.28
N PRO A 148 3.15 18.75 11.99
CA PRO A 148 3.89 19.41 10.92
C PRO A 148 3.60 20.92 10.92
N ALA A 149 4.61 21.71 10.58
CA ALA A 149 4.44 23.15 10.38
C ALA A 149 3.54 23.47 9.16
N ASP A 150 3.58 22.62 8.15
CA ASP A 150 2.71 22.70 6.97
C ASP A 150 2.00 21.34 6.77
N PRO A 151 0.71 21.23 7.10
CA PRO A 151 -0.05 20.00 6.88
C PRO A 151 -0.13 19.54 5.42
N ALA A 152 0.08 20.45 4.44
CA ALA A 152 0.10 20.10 3.03
C ALA A 152 1.44 19.47 2.59
N ASN A 153 2.50 19.60 3.40
CA ASN A 153 3.81 18.94 3.21
C ASN A 153 4.28 18.36 4.55
N PRO A 154 3.64 17.29 5.05
CA PRO A 154 3.64 16.91 6.46
C PRO A 154 4.97 16.35 6.98
N PHE A 155 5.93 16.05 6.12
CA PHE A 155 7.22 15.49 6.53
C PHE A 155 8.40 16.44 6.36
N ALA A 156 8.20 17.62 5.76
CA ALA A 156 9.27 18.52 5.39
C ALA A 156 10.11 19.00 6.59
N ASP A 157 9.49 19.22 7.74
CA ASP A 157 10.13 19.66 8.98
C ASP A 157 10.36 18.54 10.00
N TYR A 158 10.16 17.27 9.62
CA TYR A 158 10.48 16.11 10.45
C TYR A 158 11.98 15.81 10.40
N THR A 159 12.70 16.19 11.45
CA THR A 159 14.17 16.08 11.50
C THR A 159 14.63 14.74 12.09
N VAL A 160 15.90 14.39 11.81
CA VAL A 160 16.56 13.22 12.41
C VAL A 160 16.57 13.29 13.93
N ASP A 161 16.80 14.48 14.50
CA ASP A 161 16.81 14.67 15.95
C ASP A 161 15.43 14.41 16.56
N ARG A 162 14.35 14.80 15.88
CA ARG A 162 12.98 14.48 16.30
C ARG A 162 12.71 12.98 16.27
N MET A 163 13.15 12.29 15.22
CA MET A 163 13.06 10.83 15.12
C MET A 163 13.81 10.16 16.28
N TYR A 164 15.05 10.58 16.56
CA TYR A 164 15.85 10.01 17.64
C TYR A 164 15.27 10.27 19.03
N ALA A 165 14.76 11.47 19.24
CA ALA A 165 14.07 11.81 20.50
C ALA A 165 12.83 10.94 20.71
N PHE A 166 12.03 10.77 19.64
CA PHE A 166 10.85 9.89 19.68
C PHE A 166 11.24 8.44 19.99
N LEU A 167 12.19 7.86 19.26
CA LEU A 167 12.65 6.49 19.48
C LEU A 167 13.15 6.28 20.91
N SER A 168 13.87 7.25 21.46
CA SER A 168 14.43 7.16 22.82
C SER A 168 13.39 7.24 23.93
N GLY A 169 12.21 7.79 23.66
CA GLY A 169 11.11 7.89 24.59
C GLY A 169 9.94 6.94 24.35
N TYR A 170 9.97 6.20 23.23
CA TYR A 170 8.83 5.36 22.84
C TYR A 170 8.82 4.01 23.59
N THR A 171 7.65 3.62 24.07
CA THR A 171 7.42 2.31 24.68
C THR A 171 6.68 1.41 23.69
N LEU A 172 7.28 0.26 23.35
CA LEU A 172 6.66 -0.69 22.43
C LEU A 172 5.38 -1.26 23.05
N PRO A 173 4.24 -1.24 22.31
CA PRO A 173 2.97 -1.80 22.78
C PRO A 173 3.00 -3.35 22.84
N ARG A 174 3.90 -3.99 22.09
CA ARG A 174 4.08 -5.43 21.96
C ARG A 174 5.53 -5.77 21.62
N ASP A 175 5.88 -7.06 21.66
CA ASP A 175 7.21 -7.54 21.29
C ASP A 175 7.48 -7.35 19.80
N PRO A 176 8.70 -6.96 19.40
CA PRO A 176 9.12 -7.03 18.00
C PRO A 176 8.90 -8.43 17.43
N GLY A 177 8.41 -8.51 16.20
CA GLY A 177 8.11 -9.78 15.53
C GLY A 177 6.72 -10.37 15.81
N GLU A 178 5.95 -9.82 16.75
CA GLU A 178 4.69 -10.42 17.21
C GLU A 178 3.53 -10.20 16.22
N LYS A 179 3.37 -8.99 15.69
CA LYS A 179 2.21 -8.60 14.87
C LYS A 179 2.63 -7.67 13.73
N PHE A 180 2.04 -7.91 12.58
CA PHE A 180 2.13 -6.96 11.46
C PHE A 180 1.37 -5.67 11.80
N GLU A 181 2.07 -4.55 11.62
CA GLU A 181 1.51 -3.21 11.67
C GLU A 181 2.33 -2.30 10.78
N TYR A 182 1.72 -1.84 9.70
CA TYR A 182 2.39 -1.01 8.71
C TYR A 182 3.00 0.23 9.36
N SER A 183 4.27 0.54 9.07
CA SER A 183 4.99 1.64 9.68
C SER A 183 5.82 2.41 8.66
N ASN A 184 5.47 3.68 8.42
CA ASN A 184 6.29 4.62 7.67
C ASN A 184 7.54 4.98 8.46
N LEU A 185 7.40 5.15 9.77
CA LEU A 185 8.54 5.38 10.67
C LEU A 185 9.55 4.23 10.56
N GLY A 186 9.08 2.97 10.59
CA GLY A 186 9.94 1.79 10.43
C GLY A 186 10.65 1.74 9.09
N GLY A 187 9.93 1.97 7.99
CA GLY A 187 10.53 2.00 6.65
C GLY A 187 11.54 3.14 6.45
N GLY A 188 11.23 4.32 6.99
CA GLY A 188 12.14 5.47 6.97
C GLY A 188 13.40 5.23 7.81
N LEU A 189 13.22 4.68 9.02
CA LEU A 189 14.33 4.31 9.90
C LEU A 189 15.25 3.26 9.24
N LEU A 190 14.67 2.25 8.55
CA LEU A 190 15.46 1.28 7.79
C LEU A 190 16.34 1.99 6.76
N GLY A 191 15.77 2.86 5.92
CA GLY A 191 16.55 3.63 4.93
C GLY A 191 17.65 4.46 5.58
N HIS A 192 17.33 5.11 6.70
CA HIS A 192 18.28 5.93 7.46
C HIS A 192 19.47 5.10 7.98
N VAL A 193 19.24 3.96 8.63
CA VAL A 193 20.33 3.15 9.21
C VAL A 193 21.18 2.48 8.14
N LEU A 194 20.59 2.07 7.00
CA LEU A 194 21.35 1.54 5.87
C LEU A 194 22.26 2.61 5.26
N ALA A 195 21.76 3.84 5.07
CA ALA A 195 22.54 4.97 4.59
C ALA A 195 23.68 5.32 5.56
N ARG A 196 23.42 5.37 6.85
CA ARG A 196 24.46 5.54 7.89
C ARG A 196 25.51 4.44 7.85
N ARG A 197 25.09 3.18 7.75
CA ARG A 197 26.03 2.03 7.65
C ARG A 197 26.92 2.13 6.39
N ALA A 198 26.37 2.64 5.29
CA ALA A 198 27.11 2.84 4.04
C ALA A 198 27.95 4.15 4.02
N GLY A 199 27.86 4.99 5.06
CA GLY A 199 28.59 6.27 5.16
C GLY A 199 28.16 7.30 4.10
N THR A 200 26.88 7.32 3.71
CA THR A 200 26.33 8.24 2.69
C THR A 200 24.87 8.60 3.01
N ASP A 201 24.26 9.46 2.22
CA ASP A 201 22.82 9.72 2.27
C ASP A 201 22.00 8.64 1.54
N TYR A 202 20.69 8.61 1.82
CA TYR A 202 19.78 7.60 1.25
C TYR A 202 19.71 7.65 -0.27
N GLU A 203 19.56 8.84 -0.85
CA GLU A 203 19.47 9.03 -2.30
C GLU A 203 20.71 8.55 -3.02
N THR A 204 21.89 8.92 -2.50
CA THR A 204 23.17 8.46 -3.04
C THR A 204 23.32 6.94 -2.94
N LEU A 205 22.86 6.33 -1.84
CA LEU A 205 22.90 4.88 -1.68
C LEU A 205 22.02 4.17 -2.71
N VAL A 206 20.76 4.58 -2.84
CA VAL A 206 19.81 4.04 -3.85
C VAL A 206 20.40 4.18 -5.25
N ARG A 207 20.91 5.37 -5.58
CA ARG A 207 21.49 5.64 -6.90
C ARG A 207 22.66 4.71 -7.20
N ARG A 208 23.62 4.57 -6.29
CA ARG A 208 24.83 3.75 -6.50
C ARG A 208 24.52 2.25 -6.56
N ARG A 209 23.61 1.79 -5.73
CA ARG A 209 23.37 0.36 -5.54
C ARG A 209 22.27 -0.19 -6.45
N ILE A 210 21.28 0.62 -6.81
CA ILE A 210 20.10 0.17 -7.56
C ILE A 210 19.95 0.92 -8.88
N THR A 211 19.60 2.21 -8.85
CA THR A 211 19.10 2.87 -10.05
C THR A 211 20.15 3.00 -11.15
N SER A 212 21.42 3.33 -10.82
CA SER A 212 22.51 3.35 -11.82
C SER A 212 22.80 1.97 -12.41
N ARG A 213 22.72 0.91 -11.60
CA ARG A 213 22.96 -0.47 -12.07
C ARG A 213 21.86 -0.99 -12.97
N LEU A 214 20.64 -0.55 -12.75
CA LEU A 214 19.48 -0.88 -13.58
C LEU A 214 19.29 0.08 -14.76
N GLY A 215 20.03 1.20 -14.81
CA GLY A 215 19.85 2.22 -15.83
C GLY A 215 18.55 3.03 -15.68
N MET A 216 18.05 3.13 -14.47
CA MET A 216 16.88 3.94 -14.08
C MET A 216 17.33 5.39 -13.86
N LYS A 217 17.23 6.21 -14.90
CA LYS A 217 17.79 7.57 -14.91
C LYS A 217 16.84 8.60 -14.33
N ASP A 218 15.58 8.28 -14.29
CA ASP A 218 14.49 9.15 -13.87
C ASP A 218 13.87 8.62 -12.55
N THR A 219 14.70 8.05 -11.66
CA THR A 219 14.31 7.62 -10.31
C THR A 219 15.23 8.25 -9.28
N ALA A 220 14.70 9.17 -8.48
CA ALA A 220 15.47 9.97 -7.52
C ALA A 220 14.57 10.50 -6.39
N VAL A 221 15.18 10.95 -5.28
CA VAL A 221 14.51 11.75 -4.25
C VAL A 221 14.43 13.21 -4.73
N THR A 222 15.57 13.73 -5.21
CA THR A 222 15.70 15.11 -5.69
C THR A 222 15.57 15.16 -7.21
N LEU A 223 14.55 15.84 -7.69
CA LEU A 223 14.33 15.97 -9.14
C LEU A 223 15.39 16.89 -9.78
N THR A 224 15.97 16.43 -10.86
CA THR A 224 16.73 17.34 -11.77
C THR A 224 15.76 18.32 -12.45
N PRO A 225 16.25 19.44 -13.00
CA PRO A 225 15.40 20.37 -13.76
C PRO A 225 14.66 19.72 -14.94
N ALA A 226 15.23 18.67 -15.54
CA ALA A 226 14.61 17.92 -16.62
C ALA A 226 13.47 17.03 -16.12
N MET A 227 13.64 16.35 -14.99
CA MET A 227 12.61 15.55 -14.34
C MET A 227 11.47 16.44 -13.84
N ALA A 228 11.79 17.55 -13.16
CA ALA A 228 10.80 18.49 -12.64
C ALA A 228 9.85 19.03 -13.73
N LYS A 229 10.34 19.22 -14.96
CA LYS A 229 9.49 19.61 -16.10
C LYS A 229 8.49 18.54 -16.53
N ARG A 230 8.75 17.28 -16.21
CA ARG A 230 7.90 16.13 -16.56
C ARG A 230 7.04 15.66 -15.38
N LEU A 231 7.19 16.29 -14.21
CA LEU A 231 6.40 15.93 -13.03
C LEU A 231 4.93 16.27 -13.26
N ALA A 232 4.07 15.26 -13.18
CA ALA A 232 2.64 15.47 -13.16
C ALA A 232 2.25 16.23 -11.89
N VAL A 233 1.31 17.14 -11.97
CA VAL A 233 0.80 17.85 -10.78
C VAL A 233 -0.08 16.89 -9.98
N GLY A 234 0.19 16.76 -8.68
CA GLY A 234 -0.61 15.96 -7.78
C GLY A 234 -1.93 16.61 -7.41
N HIS A 235 -2.99 15.82 -7.24
CA HIS A 235 -4.34 16.30 -6.94
C HIS A 235 -4.94 15.55 -5.76
N ASP A 236 -5.77 16.22 -4.97
CA ASP A 236 -6.62 15.59 -3.95
C ASP A 236 -7.82 14.87 -4.60
N ALA A 237 -8.64 14.22 -3.76
CA ALA A 237 -9.85 13.53 -4.21
C ALA A 237 -10.90 14.44 -4.88
N GLY A 238 -10.84 15.75 -4.61
CA GLY A 238 -11.66 16.76 -5.29
C GLY A 238 -11.06 17.26 -6.59
N LEU A 239 -9.99 16.62 -7.08
CA LEU A 239 -9.21 16.97 -8.27
C LEU A 239 -8.58 18.37 -8.18
N LYS A 240 -8.30 18.87 -6.99
CA LYS A 240 -7.61 20.14 -6.77
C LYS A 240 -6.11 19.89 -6.66
N PRO A 241 -5.25 20.72 -7.29
CA PRO A 241 -3.82 20.61 -7.14
C PRO A 241 -3.38 20.70 -5.67
N VAL A 242 -2.43 19.85 -5.29
CA VAL A 242 -1.83 19.82 -3.95
C VAL A 242 -0.31 19.91 -4.02
N LYS A 243 0.32 20.22 -2.90
CA LYS A 243 1.78 20.26 -2.78
C LYS A 243 2.39 18.87 -2.90
N ASN A 244 3.58 18.81 -3.49
CA ASN A 244 4.44 17.65 -3.40
C ASN A 244 4.95 17.48 -1.97
N TRP A 245 5.24 16.23 -1.60
CA TRP A 245 5.79 15.92 -0.29
C TRP A 245 7.33 15.86 -0.33
N ASP A 246 7.95 16.55 0.63
CA ASP A 246 9.36 16.42 0.94
C ASP A 246 9.51 15.54 2.18
N ILE A 247 10.26 14.44 2.04
CA ILE A 247 10.40 13.42 3.08
C ILE A 247 11.90 13.22 3.40
N PRO A 248 12.57 14.20 3.99
CA PRO A 248 14.03 14.16 4.15
C PRO A 248 14.49 13.08 5.13
N THR A 249 13.88 13.00 6.30
CA THR A 249 14.28 12.06 7.37
C THR A 249 13.79 10.64 7.11
N LEU A 250 12.57 10.50 6.65
CA LEU A 250 11.95 9.21 6.36
C LEU A 250 12.02 8.86 4.86
N ALA A 251 13.09 9.27 4.18
CA ALA A 251 13.23 9.10 2.74
C ALA A 251 13.00 7.65 2.28
N GLY A 252 13.49 6.68 3.04
CA GLY A 252 13.30 5.25 2.77
C GLY A 252 11.86 4.74 2.85
N ALA A 253 10.93 5.54 3.39
CA ALA A 253 9.52 5.20 3.46
C ALA A 253 8.73 5.62 2.22
N GLY A 254 9.12 6.73 1.54
CA GLY A 254 8.22 7.28 0.53
C GLY A 254 8.76 8.40 -0.36
N ALA A 255 10.05 8.75 -0.31
CA ALA A 255 10.56 9.96 -0.95
C ALA A 255 10.88 9.83 -2.45
N LEU A 256 10.93 8.62 -3.00
CA LEU A 256 11.32 8.46 -4.40
C LEU A 256 10.23 8.99 -5.35
N ARG A 257 10.72 9.60 -6.41
CA ARG A 257 9.96 9.94 -7.61
C ARG A 257 10.48 9.08 -8.74
N SER A 258 9.61 8.70 -9.66
CA SER A 258 9.98 7.79 -10.76
C SER A 258 8.97 7.88 -11.89
N THR A 259 9.29 7.19 -12.99
CA THR A 259 8.48 7.08 -14.20
C THR A 259 8.00 5.64 -14.41
N ALA A 260 6.98 5.46 -15.25
CA ALA A 260 6.53 4.12 -15.63
C ALA A 260 7.64 3.33 -16.34
N ASN A 261 8.46 3.98 -17.17
CA ASN A 261 9.58 3.34 -17.87
C ASN A 261 10.65 2.83 -16.92
N ASP A 262 11.02 3.61 -15.90
CA ASP A 262 12.00 3.19 -14.90
C ASP A 262 11.46 2.06 -14.01
N LEU A 263 10.21 2.16 -13.54
CA LEU A 263 9.59 1.08 -12.76
C LEU A 263 9.41 -0.21 -13.57
N LEU A 264 9.10 -0.12 -14.87
CA LEU A 264 9.10 -1.30 -15.74
C LEU A 264 10.52 -1.86 -15.95
N THR A 265 11.56 -1.02 -15.88
CA THR A 265 12.96 -1.48 -15.90
C THR A 265 13.29 -2.28 -14.64
N PHE A 266 12.80 -1.81 -13.49
CA PHE A 266 12.90 -2.53 -12.22
C PHE A 266 12.17 -3.88 -12.29
N LEU A 267 10.91 -3.89 -12.70
CA LEU A 267 10.13 -5.13 -12.85
C LEU A 267 10.70 -6.09 -13.91
N ALA A 268 11.36 -5.57 -14.95
CA ALA A 268 12.07 -6.39 -15.92
C ALA A 268 13.23 -7.17 -15.28
N ALA A 269 13.92 -6.58 -14.32
CA ALA A 269 14.98 -7.24 -13.56
C ALA A 269 14.40 -8.29 -12.61
N GLU A 270 13.32 -7.98 -11.88
CA GLU A 270 12.60 -8.92 -11.01
C GLU A 270 12.10 -10.16 -11.78
N LEU A 271 11.60 -9.96 -13.00
CA LEU A 271 11.09 -11.03 -13.86
C LEU A 271 12.16 -11.76 -14.67
N GLY A 272 13.43 -11.35 -14.54
CA GLY A 272 14.54 -11.94 -15.27
C GLY A 272 14.56 -11.61 -16.77
N PHE A 273 13.85 -10.58 -17.23
CA PHE A 273 13.93 -10.05 -18.60
C PHE A 273 15.17 -9.14 -18.77
N LYS A 274 15.68 -8.61 -17.69
CA LYS A 274 16.90 -7.79 -17.65
C LYS A 274 17.93 -8.42 -16.73
N ALA A 275 19.10 -8.77 -17.30
CA ALA A 275 20.22 -9.24 -16.50
C ALA A 275 20.74 -8.12 -15.60
N THR A 276 21.04 -8.46 -14.35
CA THR A 276 21.54 -7.52 -13.35
C THR A 276 22.39 -8.22 -12.31
N ALA A 277 23.36 -7.49 -11.74
CA ALA A 277 24.13 -7.94 -10.57
C ALA A 277 23.31 -7.95 -9.27
N LEU A 278 22.06 -7.48 -9.30
CA LEU A 278 21.14 -7.50 -8.15
C LEU A 278 20.24 -8.76 -8.13
N LYS A 279 20.48 -9.72 -9.05
CA LYS A 279 19.58 -10.88 -9.22
C LYS A 279 19.37 -11.66 -7.92
N ASP A 280 20.44 -11.94 -7.19
CA ASP A 280 20.37 -12.75 -5.98
C ASP A 280 19.72 -11.96 -4.82
N ALA A 281 20.04 -10.66 -4.68
CA ALA A 281 19.36 -9.77 -3.74
C ALA A 281 17.86 -9.61 -4.04
N MET A 282 17.45 -9.53 -5.32
CA MET A 282 16.05 -9.49 -5.74
C MET A 282 15.35 -10.82 -5.45
N ALA A 283 15.99 -11.95 -5.71
CA ALA A 283 15.44 -13.27 -5.37
C ALA A 283 15.22 -13.40 -3.85
N GLU A 284 16.21 -12.99 -3.04
CA GLU A 284 16.11 -12.98 -1.57
C GLU A 284 15.02 -12.02 -1.07
N GLN A 285 14.85 -10.88 -1.74
CA GLN A 285 13.83 -9.89 -1.41
C GLN A 285 12.41 -10.44 -1.53
N THR A 286 12.15 -11.35 -2.46
CA THR A 286 10.82 -11.92 -2.69
C THR A 286 10.49 -13.14 -1.82
N VAL A 287 11.44 -13.63 -1.01
CA VAL A 287 11.18 -14.73 -0.06
C VAL A 287 10.22 -14.27 1.02
N VAL A 288 9.10 -14.98 1.16
CA VAL A 288 8.11 -14.72 2.21
C VAL A 288 8.76 -14.85 3.59
N ARG A 289 8.64 -13.80 4.39
CA ARG A 289 9.17 -13.73 5.77
C ARG A 289 8.11 -13.96 6.82
N ARG A 290 6.89 -13.53 6.55
CA ARG A 290 5.73 -13.71 7.42
C ARG A 290 4.50 -14.04 6.58
N ALA A 291 3.85 -15.14 6.91
CA ALA A 291 2.60 -15.52 6.27
C ALA A 291 1.40 -14.92 7.00
N ASN A 292 0.31 -14.74 6.25
CA ASN A 292 -1.00 -14.35 6.76
C ASN A 292 -0.97 -13.09 7.66
N ILE A 293 -0.34 -12.04 7.14
CA ILE A 293 -0.14 -10.78 7.88
C ILE A 293 -1.43 -10.04 8.22
N MET A 294 -2.50 -10.27 7.45
CA MET A 294 -3.85 -9.74 7.68
C MET A 294 -4.86 -10.89 7.50
N PRO A 295 -5.19 -11.61 8.58
CA PRO A 295 -6.18 -12.68 8.52
C PRO A 295 -7.49 -12.19 7.95
N SER A 296 -7.98 -12.85 6.92
CA SER A 296 -9.18 -12.49 6.18
C SER A 296 -10.18 -13.64 6.16
N GLY A 297 -11.47 -13.32 5.94
CA GLY A 297 -12.53 -14.32 5.87
C GLY A 297 -12.43 -15.25 4.64
N PRO A 298 -13.28 -16.28 4.56
CA PRO A 298 -13.30 -17.20 3.44
C PRO A 298 -13.44 -16.48 2.09
N GLY A 299 -12.61 -16.86 1.11
CA GLY A 299 -12.62 -16.28 -0.24
C GLY A 299 -11.85 -14.97 -0.42
N ALA A 300 -11.36 -14.37 0.65
CA ALA A 300 -10.47 -13.21 0.53
C ALA A 300 -9.03 -13.66 0.22
N PRO A 301 -8.22 -12.81 -0.44
CA PRO A 301 -6.84 -13.11 -0.71
C PRO A 301 -6.03 -13.36 0.56
N GLU A 302 -5.14 -14.35 0.54
CA GLU A 302 -4.10 -14.49 1.55
C GLU A 302 -3.01 -13.43 1.30
N LEU A 303 -2.59 -12.75 2.35
CA LEU A 303 -1.55 -11.72 2.28
C LEU A 303 -0.37 -12.11 3.17
N ASP A 304 0.79 -12.27 2.53
CA ASP A 304 2.08 -12.49 3.18
C ASP A 304 2.96 -11.26 2.99
N ILE A 305 4.07 -11.18 3.72
CA ILE A 305 5.08 -10.17 3.52
C ILE A 305 6.47 -10.79 3.31
N ALA A 306 7.14 -10.26 2.31
CA ALA A 306 8.55 -10.46 2.02
C ALA A 306 9.35 -9.21 2.45
N LEU A 307 10.56 -8.97 1.95
CA LEU A 307 11.28 -7.74 2.25
C LEU A 307 10.72 -6.56 1.43
N GLY A 308 9.87 -5.75 2.07
CA GLY A 308 9.21 -4.59 1.45
C GLY A 308 8.13 -4.92 0.41
N TRP A 309 7.99 -6.17 -0.01
CA TRP A 309 6.95 -6.61 -0.92
C TRP A 309 5.81 -7.30 -0.17
N ILE A 310 4.59 -7.03 -0.56
CA ILE A 310 3.41 -7.80 -0.17
C ILE A 310 3.22 -8.93 -1.17
N VAL A 311 2.95 -10.14 -0.70
CA VAL A 311 2.67 -11.31 -1.53
C VAL A 311 1.20 -11.66 -1.36
N ARG A 312 0.42 -11.41 -2.40
CA ARG A 312 -1.00 -11.75 -2.47
C ARG A 312 -1.19 -13.08 -3.17
N LYS A 313 -1.97 -13.97 -2.58
CA LYS A 313 -2.36 -15.25 -3.16
C LYS A 313 -3.88 -15.35 -3.22
N ASP A 314 -4.41 -15.63 -4.38
CA ASP A 314 -5.84 -15.88 -4.61
C ASP A 314 -6.04 -16.88 -5.75
N ALA A 315 -7.31 -17.11 -6.15
CA ALA A 315 -7.64 -18.00 -7.26
C ALA A 315 -7.01 -17.58 -8.62
N GLY A 316 -6.63 -16.30 -8.77
CA GLY A 316 -5.95 -15.78 -9.95
C GLY A 316 -4.44 -15.98 -9.95
N GLY A 317 -3.87 -16.52 -8.86
CA GLY A 317 -2.45 -16.81 -8.70
C GLY A 317 -1.74 -15.94 -7.66
N THR A 318 -0.42 -15.95 -7.71
CA THR A 318 0.42 -15.17 -6.80
C THR A 318 0.83 -13.85 -7.46
N VAL A 319 0.65 -12.75 -6.74
CA VAL A 319 1.13 -11.41 -7.13
C VAL A 319 2.04 -10.87 -6.03
N ILE A 320 3.23 -10.45 -6.42
CA ILE A 320 4.19 -9.74 -5.57
C ILE A 320 4.04 -8.25 -5.92
N TRP A 321 3.71 -7.41 -4.92
CA TRP A 321 3.30 -6.04 -5.20
C TRP A 321 3.53 -5.09 -4.04
N HIS A 322 3.53 -3.82 -4.34
CA HIS A 322 3.37 -2.73 -3.38
C HIS A 322 2.65 -1.56 -4.05
N ASN A 323 1.87 -0.82 -3.27
CA ASN A 323 1.30 0.44 -3.71
C ASN A 323 2.00 1.63 -3.05
N GLY A 324 1.68 2.81 -3.51
CA GLY A 324 2.16 4.04 -2.93
C GLY A 324 1.08 5.12 -2.90
N GLY A 325 1.16 5.97 -1.91
CA GLY A 325 0.33 7.17 -1.82
C GLY A 325 1.13 8.32 -1.22
N THR A 326 0.88 9.51 -1.72
CA THR A 326 1.29 10.78 -1.12
C THR A 326 0.10 11.73 -1.17
N GLY A 327 0.26 13.00 -0.83
CA GLY A 327 -0.86 13.95 -0.83
C GLY A 327 -1.61 14.05 -2.16
N GLY A 328 -0.93 13.84 -3.29
CA GLY A 328 -1.52 14.00 -4.62
C GLY A 328 -1.33 12.84 -5.58
N TYR A 329 -0.81 11.71 -5.13
CA TYR A 329 -0.50 10.60 -6.03
C TYR A 329 -0.92 9.27 -5.44
N ARG A 330 -1.38 8.37 -6.31
CA ARG A 330 -1.62 6.97 -6.02
C ARG A 330 -0.90 6.10 -7.04
N THR A 331 -0.16 5.10 -6.58
CA THR A 331 0.71 4.29 -7.44
C THR A 331 0.64 2.83 -7.06
N PHE A 332 0.92 1.96 -8.04
CA PHE A 332 0.99 0.52 -7.88
C PHE A 332 2.16 -0.01 -8.73
N ALA A 333 2.93 -0.93 -8.17
CA ALA A 333 3.89 -1.75 -8.92
C ALA A 333 3.77 -3.19 -8.44
N GLY A 334 3.71 -4.13 -9.38
CA GLY A 334 3.59 -5.54 -9.03
C GLY A 334 3.82 -6.45 -10.22
N PHE A 335 4.04 -7.72 -9.92
CA PHE A 335 4.27 -8.73 -10.93
C PHE A 335 3.74 -10.09 -10.50
N ASN A 336 3.42 -10.91 -11.49
CA ASN A 336 3.05 -12.31 -11.32
C ASN A 336 4.22 -13.17 -11.82
N PRO A 337 4.94 -13.88 -10.93
CA PRO A 337 6.11 -14.69 -11.31
C PRO A 337 5.76 -15.84 -12.25
N ALA A 338 4.56 -16.44 -12.11
CA ALA A 338 4.15 -17.59 -12.90
C ALA A 338 3.86 -17.23 -14.37
N THR A 339 3.20 -16.08 -14.61
CA THR A 339 2.93 -15.57 -15.96
C THR A 339 4.05 -14.70 -16.50
N ARG A 340 5.04 -14.37 -15.66
CA ARG A 340 6.11 -13.41 -15.95
C ARG A 340 5.57 -12.09 -16.51
N THR A 341 4.54 -11.56 -15.86
CA THR A 341 3.91 -10.29 -16.23
C THR A 341 4.14 -9.28 -15.10
N GLY A 342 4.58 -8.08 -15.45
CA GLY A 342 4.73 -6.95 -14.53
C GLY A 342 3.82 -5.79 -14.93
N VAL A 343 3.32 -5.07 -13.94
CA VAL A 343 2.40 -3.93 -14.13
C VAL A 343 2.79 -2.79 -13.21
N VAL A 344 2.75 -1.59 -13.77
CA VAL A 344 2.87 -0.31 -13.06
C VAL A 344 1.62 0.50 -13.35
N VAL A 345 1.01 1.08 -12.32
CA VAL A 345 -0.09 2.06 -12.47
C VAL A 345 0.30 3.31 -11.71
N LEU A 346 0.33 4.45 -12.38
CA LEU A 346 0.65 5.75 -11.81
C LEU A 346 -0.53 6.70 -12.03
N SER A 347 -1.02 7.29 -10.95
CA SER A 347 -2.09 8.28 -10.95
C SER A 347 -1.61 9.56 -10.28
N ASN A 348 -1.86 10.72 -10.87
CA ASN A 348 -1.61 12.03 -10.26
C ASN A 348 -2.80 12.54 -9.44
N THR A 349 -3.53 11.62 -8.85
CA THR A 349 -4.58 11.92 -7.88
C THR A 349 -4.54 10.89 -6.77
N ASN A 350 -4.60 11.37 -5.51
CA ASN A 350 -4.81 10.51 -4.36
C ASN A 350 -6.31 10.60 -3.99
N PRO A 351 -7.10 9.57 -4.31
CA PRO A 351 -8.52 9.58 -4.00
C PRO A 351 -8.75 9.41 -2.51
N ASP A 352 -9.96 9.74 -2.05
CA ASP A 352 -10.41 9.45 -0.69
C ASP A 352 -10.21 7.97 -0.32
N ALA A 353 -10.07 7.72 0.98
CA ALA A 353 -9.95 6.37 1.53
C ALA A 353 -11.13 5.49 1.07
N GLY A 354 -10.82 4.32 0.51
CA GLY A 354 -11.81 3.38 -0.01
C GLY A 354 -11.95 3.36 -1.54
N ALA A 355 -11.57 4.43 -2.24
CA ALA A 355 -11.54 4.38 -3.70
C ALA A 355 -10.30 3.60 -4.18
N ALA A 356 -10.51 2.47 -4.85
CA ALA A 356 -9.44 1.66 -5.45
C ALA A 356 -8.89 2.34 -6.70
N ALA A 357 -8.02 3.34 -6.49
CA ALA A 357 -7.51 4.16 -7.56
C ALA A 357 -6.21 3.62 -8.15
N GLY A 358 -6.25 2.48 -8.77
CA GLY A 358 -5.12 1.92 -9.50
C GLY A 358 -4.69 0.53 -9.03
N ASP A 359 -4.83 0.18 -7.74
CA ASP A 359 -4.48 -1.14 -7.22
C ASP A 359 -5.31 -2.24 -7.92
N ASP A 360 -6.60 -2.01 -8.08
CA ASP A 360 -7.52 -2.93 -8.76
C ASP A 360 -7.22 -3.07 -10.26
N ILE A 361 -6.76 -2.00 -10.91
CA ILE A 361 -6.28 -2.06 -12.31
C ILE A 361 -5.04 -2.96 -12.39
N GLY A 362 -4.09 -2.78 -11.45
CA GLY A 362 -2.92 -3.64 -11.35
C GLY A 362 -3.28 -5.11 -11.18
N PHE A 363 -4.14 -5.43 -10.22
CA PHE A 363 -4.62 -6.80 -10.02
C PHE A 363 -5.44 -7.34 -11.19
N HIS A 364 -6.30 -6.50 -11.79
CA HIS A 364 -7.06 -6.90 -12.99
C HIS A 364 -6.13 -7.36 -14.11
N ILE A 365 -5.07 -6.62 -14.40
CA ILE A 365 -4.12 -6.98 -15.45
C ILE A 365 -3.32 -8.23 -15.07
N LEU A 366 -2.88 -8.37 -13.82
CA LEU A 366 -2.03 -9.48 -13.35
C LEU A 366 -2.79 -10.79 -13.13
N THR A 367 -4.04 -10.73 -12.66
CA THR A 367 -4.81 -11.91 -12.24
C THR A 367 -6.21 -11.99 -12.83
N GLY A 368 -6.70 -10.91 -13.52
CA GLY A 368 -8.07 -10.75 -13.99
C GLY A 368 -9.08 -10.63 -12.85
N SER A 369 -8.63 -10.19 -11.68
CA SER A 369 -9.54 -9.77 -10.61
C SER A 369 -10.56 -8.77 -11.17
N LYS A 370 -11.77 -8.76 -10.62
CA LYS A 370 -12.76 -7.75 -11.01
C LYS A 370 -12.23 -6.36 -10.71
N LEU A 371 -12.49 -5.41 -11.61
CA LEU A 371 -12.31 -3.99 -11.33
C LEU A 371 -13.32 -3.59 -10.26
N SER A 372 -12.93 -2.65 -9.41
CA SER A 372 -13.84 -2.07 -8.43
C SER A 372 -15.02 -1.42 -9.14
N GLU A 373 -16.21 -1.66 -8.63
CA GLU A 373 -17.41 -0.99 -9.11
C GLU A 373 -17.31 0.51 -8.80
N PRO A 374 -17.98 1.37 -9.58
CA PRO A 374 -18.10 2.77 -9.21
C PRO A 374 -18.63 2.86 -7.78
N PRO A 375 -18.19 3.84 -6.97
CA PRO A 375 -18.88 4.16 -5.74
C PRO A 375 -20.37 4.33 -6.05
N GLN A 376 -21.22 3.66 -5.28
CA GLN A 376 -22.66 3.85 -5.47
C GLN A 376 -22.96 5.34 -5.28
N ALA A 377 -23.79 5.92 -6.15
CA ALA A 377 -24.23 7.29 -5.99
C ALA A 377 -25.03 7.38 -4.69
N HIS A 378 -24.45 8.03 -3.68
CA HIS A 378 -25.10 8.23 -2.40
C HIS A 378 -26.07 9.41 -2.51
N HIS A 379 -27.36 9.14 -2.44
CA HIS A 379 -28.40 10.17 -2.44
C HIS A 379 -28.77 10.51 -1.00
N GLU A 380 -28.30 11.66 -0.53
CA GLU A 380 -28.64 12.14 0.80
C GLU A 380 -30.13 12.47 0.88
N ILE A 381 -30.80 11.92 1.90
CA ILE A 381 -32.15 12.28 2.29
C ILE A 381 -32.15 12.93 3.67
N VAL A 382 -33.14 13.77 3.92
CA VAL A 382 -33.35 14.36 5.24
C VAL A 382 -34.32 13.48 6.04
N LEU A 383 -33.82 12.89 7.13
CA LEU A 383 -34.65 12.17 8.09
C LEU A 383 -35.30 13.17 9.06
N ASP A 384 -36.50 12.90 9.46
CA ASP A 384 -37.14 13.61 10.58
C ASP A 384 -36.46 13.24 11.93
N GLN A 385 -36.81 13.98 12.97
CA GLN A 385 -36.19 13.82 14.29
C GLN A 385 -36.44 12.41 14.87
N ALA A 386 -37.68 11.91 14.74
CA ALA A 386 -38.06 10.60 15.27
C ALA A 386 -37.31 9.44 14.56
N ALA A 387 -37.16 9.53 13.24
CA ALA A 387 -36.40 8.57 12.45
C ALA A 387 -34.94 8.58 12.85
N LYS A 388 -34.33 9.76 13.07
CA LYS A 388 -32.94 9.84 13.57
C LYS A 388 -32.77 9.21 14.94
N GLU A 389 -33.66 9.54 15.89
CA GLU A 389 -33.64 8.97 17.24
C GLU A 389 -33.81 7.45 17.27
N ALA A 390 -34.62 6.92 16.34
CA ALA A 390 -34.83 5.48 16.20
C ALA A 390 -33.54 4.70 15.89
N LEU A 391 -32.58 5.31 15.18
CA LEU A 391 -31.33 4.71 14.78
C LEU A 391 -30.21 4.86 15.82
N THR A 392 -30.35 5.79 16.80
CA THR A 392 -29.32 5.99 17.84
C THR A 392 -29.20 4.77 18.74
N GLY A 393 -27.98 4.45 19.18
CA GLY A 393 -27.72 3.35 20.10
C GLY A 393 -26.27 2.86 20.06
N ARG A 394 -26.03 1.80 20.82
CA ARG A 394 -24.73 1.10 20.85
C ARG A 394 -24.92 -0.27 20.21
N TYR A 395 -24.04 -0.64 19.28
CA TYR A 395 -24.14 -1.86 18.50
C TYR A 395 -22.85 -2.66 18.58
N GLN A 396 -22.95 -3.95 18.92
CA GLN A 396 -21.78 -4.80 19.15
C GLN A 396 -21.22 -5.31 17.82
N LEU A 397 -20.12 -4.73 17.35
CA LEU A 397 -19.44 -5.20 16.13
C LEU A 397 -18.62 -6.47 16.39
N ARG A 398 -17.94 -6.53 17.55
CA ARG A 398 -17.09 -7.65 18.01
C ARG A 398 -17.08 -7.61 19.53
N PRO A 399 -16.59 -8.68 20.21
CA PRO A 399 -16.53 -8.71 21.69
C PRO A 399 -15.84 -7.50 22.32
N ASP A 400 -14.85 -6.93 21.63
CA ASP A 400 -14.01 -5.78 22.06
C ASP A 400 -14.30 -4.48 21.30
N SER A 401 -15.29 -4.46 20.41
CA SER A 401 -15.58 -3.29 19.55
C SER A 401 -17.07 -3.02 19.43
N ILE A 402 -17.46 -1.77 19.66
CA ILE A 402 -18.84 -1.25 19.55
C ILE A 402 -18.87 -0.12 18.54
N LEU A 403 -19.96 -0.02 17.80
CA LEU A 403 -20.32 1.19 17.05
C LEU A 403 -21.38 1.96 17.85
N ALA A 404 -21.05 3.14 18.31
CA ALA A 404 -21.99 4.08 18.91
C ALA A 404 -22.58 4.98 17.81
N VAL A 405 -23.89 5.00 17.68
CA VAL A 405 -24.63 5.93 16.80
C VAL A 405 -25.27 6.98 17.68
N THR A 406 -24.85 8.25 17.52
CA THR A 406 -25.33 9.38 18.34
C THR A 406 -26.00 10.43 17.46
N LEU A 407 -26.89 11.21 18.07
CA LEU A 407 -27.57 12.36 17.44
C LEU A 407 -27.11 13.62 18.15
N GLU A 408 -26.45 14.54 17.43
CA GLU A 408 -25.88 15.78 17.96
C GLU A 408 -26.18 16.91 16.97
N ASP A 409 -26.72 18.01 17.46
CA ASP A 409 -27.11 19.18 16.64
C ASP A 409 -27.93 18.81 15.39
N GLY A 410 -28.84 17.82 15.54
CA GLY A 410 -29.70 17.34 14.46
C GLY A 410 -29.02 16.47 13.42
N LYS A 411 -27.76 16.06 13.63
CA LYS A 411 -26.96 15.18 12.74
C LYS A 411 -26.64 13.86 13.43
N LEU A 412 -26.66 12.79 12.66
CA LEU A 412 -26.22 11.47 13.11
C LEU A 412 -24.69 11.32 12.99
N PHE A 413 -24.08 10.72 14.00
CA PHE A 413 -22.65 10.39 14.00
C PHE A 413 -22.44 8.93 14.37
N GLY A 414 -21.40 8.34 13.79
CA GLY A 414 -20.91 7.00 14.12
C GLY A 414 -19.52 7.07 14.73
N GLN A 415 -19.32 6.31 15.81
CA GLN A 415 -18.02 6.18 16.46
C GLN A 415 -17.76 4.72 16.81
N ALA A 416 -16.75 4.11 16.20
CA ALA A 416 -16.26 2.80 16.62
C ALA A 416 -15.29 2.92 17.81
N THR A 417 -15.19 1.86 18.61
CA THR A 417 -14.27 1.82 19.77
C THR A 417 -12.84 2.17 19.34
N GLY A 418 -12.24 3.17 19.99
CA GLY A 418 -10.87 3.63 19.73
C GLY A 418 -10.70 4.45 18.44
N GLN A 419 -11.79 4.84 17.77
CA GLN A 419 -11.76 5.66 16.56
C GLN A 419 -12.38 7.04 16.78
N GLU A 420 -12.13 7.96 15.87
CA GLU A 420 -12.78 9.26 15.83
C GLU A 420 -14.25 9.13 15.47
N LYS A 421 -15.01 10.18 15.79
CA LYS A 421 -16.42 10.30 15.46
C LYS A 421 -16.60 10.92 14.09
N PHE A 422 -17.42 10.29 13.24
CA PHE A 422 -17.66 10.75 11.88
C PHE A 422 -19.16 10.94 11.62
N PRO A 423 -19.57 11.92 10.79
CA PRO A 423 -20.95 12.12 10.41
C PRO A 423 -21.47 10.94 9.56
N LEU A 424 -22.73 10.57 9.80
CA LEU A 424 -23.47 9.57 9.04
C LEU A 424 -24.52 10.28 8.15
N ILE A 425 -24.51 9.97 6.87
CA ILE A 425 -25.40 10.54 5.85
C ILE A 425 -26.54 9.56 5.60
N ALA A 426 -27.78 10.00 5.71
CA ALA A 426 -28.92 9.13 5.46
C ALA A 426 -29.20 8.98 3.96
N GLU A 427 -29.40 7.76 3.48
CA GLU A 427 -29.77 7.42 2.10
C GLU A 427 -31.17 6.84 2.00
N SER A 428 -31.64 6.24 3.07
CA SER A 428 -33.00 5.77 3.26
C SER A 428 -33.38 5.85 4.74
N PRO A 429 -34.61 5.60 5.14
CA PRO A 429 -35.02 5.62 6.54
C PRO A 429 -34.26 4.69 7.46
N ASN A 430 -33.61 3.64 6.92
CA ASN A 430 -32.86 2.64 7.67
C ASN A 430 -31.46 2.37 7.10
N ARG A 431 -30.97 3.20 6.17
CA ARG A 431 -29.63 3.05 5.59
C ARG A 431 -28.87 4.36 5.68
N LEU A 432 -27.71 4.30 6.30
CA LEU A 432 -26.80 5.41 6.45
C LEU A 432 -25.46 5.10 5.76
N TYR A 433 -24.80 6.12 5.28
CA TYR A 433 -23.48 6.05 4.67
C TYR A 433 -22.44 6.79 5.52
N LEU A 434 -21.30 6.15 5.75
CA LEU A 434 -20.14 6.70 6.42
C LEU A 434 -19.05 7.01 5.39
N LYS A 435 -19.00 8.25 4.91
CA LYS A 435 -18.06 8.67 3.85
C LYS A 435 -16.60 8.46 4.22
N ALA A 436 -16.21 8.72 5.48
CA ALA A 436 -14.82 8.62 5.94
C ALA A 436 -14.22 7.20 5.84
N ALA A 437 -15.07 6.17 5.82
CA ALA A 437 -14.66 4.77 5.78
C ALA A 437 -15.20 4.02 4.55
N ASP A 438 -15.90 4.71 3.64
CA ASP A 438 -16.63 4.12 2.51
C ASP A 438 -17.43 2.89 2.96
N ALA A 439 -18.31 3.11 3.95
CA ALA A 439 -19.09 2.04 4.58
C ALA A 439 -20.56 2.39 4.60
N GLU A 440 -21.40 1.43 4.21
CA GLU A 440 -22.85 1.54 4.37
C GLU A 440 -23.27 0.84 5.67
N ILE A 441 -24.30 1.39 6.32
CA ILE A 441 -24.84 0.85 7.56
C ILE A 441 -26.34 0.67 7.35
N THR A 442 -26.79 -0.57 7.32
CA THR A 442 -28.22 -0.91 7.20
C THR A 442 -28.77 -1.31 8.56
N PHE A 443 -29.83 -0.63 9.02
CA PHE A 443 -30.50 -0.90 10.29
C PHE A 443 -31.70 -1.81 10.11
N THR A 444 -31.89 -2.73 11.06
CA THR A 444 -33.12 -3.49 11.21
C THR A 444 -33.96 -2.87 12.33
N LEU A 445 -35.15 -2.39 12.00
CA LEU A 445 -36.07 -1.81 12.98
C LEU A 445 -36.89 -2.92 13.67
N GLY A 446 -36.96 -2.86 15.00
CA GLY A 446 -37.77 -3.76 15.81
C GLY A 446 -39.25 -3.32 15.91
N PRO A 447 -40.09 -4.08 16.61
CA PRO A 447 -41.55 -3.84 16.73
C PRO A 447 -41.93 -2.47 17.31
N GLY A 448 -41.02 -1.80 18.01
CA GLY A 448 -41.24 -0.45 18.56
C GLY A 448 -40.71 0.68 17.69
N GLY A 449 -40.33 0.43 16.42
CA GLY A 449 -39.79 1.41 15.50
C GLY A 449 -38.34 1.81 15.75
N ARG A 450 -37.70 1.30 16.85
CA ARG A 450 -36.28 1.51 17.14
C ARG A 450 -35.44 0.41 16.50
N ALA A 451 -34.23 0.77 16.07
CA ALA A 451 -33.28 -0.19 15.52
C ALA A 451 -32.93 -1.26 16.57
N SER A 452 -33.08 -2.52 16.22
CA SER A 452 -32.71 -3.70 17.04
C SER A 452 -31.33 -4.25 16.69
N SER A 453 -30.85 -4.01 15.48
CA SER A 453 -29.53 -4.38 14.99
C SER A 453 -29.15 -3.51 13.81
N LEU A 454 -27.89 -3.58 13.41
CA LEU A 454 -27.42 -3.04 12.15
C LEU A 454 -26.44 -4.02 11.48
N VAL A 455 -26.16 -3.81 10.21
CA VAL A 455 -25.10 -4.46 9.45
C VAL A 455 -24.22 -3.37 8.87
N VAL A 456 -22.91 -3.44 9.10
CA VAL A 456 -21.91 -2.58 8.43
C VAL A 456 -21.41 -3.31 7.19
N HIS A 457 -21.65 -2.70 6.02
CA HIS A 457 -21.18 -3.18 4.72
C HIS A 457 -19.93 -2.39 4.34
N GLN A 458 -18.77 -3.04 4.30
CA GLN A 458 -17.50 -2.39 4.00
C GLN A 458 -16.53 -3.33 3.29
N ASN A 459 -15.90 -2.89 2.22
CA ASN A 459 -14.90 -3.67 1.47
C ASN A 459 -15.41 -5.08 1.07
N GLY A 460 -16.70 -5.17 0.67
CA GLY A 460 -17.34 -6.43 0.30
C GLY A 460 -17.61 -7.39 1.48
N ARG A 461 -17.61 -6.88 2.70
CA ARG A 461 -17.89 -7.65 3.94
C ARG A 461 -19.09 -7.07 4.68
N ASP A 462 -19.89 -7.97 5.20
CA ASP A 462 -21.03 -7.66 6.05
C ASP A 462 -20.69 -7.99 7.51
N VAL A 463 -20.75 -7.00 8.38
CA VAL A 463 -20.53 -7.18 9.83
C VAL A 463 -21.84 -6.90 10.56
N PRO A 464 -22.58 -7.95 10.96
CA PRO A 464 -23.79 -7.79 11.73
C PRO A 464 -23.47 -7.34 13.16
N ALA A 465 -24.26 -6.39 13.67
CA ALA A 465 -24.09 -5.83 15.00
C ALA A 465 -25.45 -5.72 15.71
N PRO A 466 -25.73 -6.57 16.71
CA PRO A 466 -26.92 -6.44 17.53
C PRO A 466 -26.83 -5.20 18.40
N ARG A 467 -27.99 -4.57 18.66
CA ARG A 467 -28.09 -3.46 19.61
C ARG A 467 -27.80 -3.95 21.02
N MET A 468 -27.00 -3.21 21.74
CA MET A 468 -26.76 -3.43 23.16
C MET A 468 -27.91 -2.85 24.00
N PRO A 469 -28.21 -3.44 25.18
CA PRO A 469 -29.18 -2.91 26.13
C PRO A 469 -28.92 -1.45 26.53
#